data_e719936d5db29b1a7f403a56ee5e40c2
#
_entry.id   e719936d5db29b1a7f403a56ee5e40c2
#
_cell.length_a   1.000
_cell.length_b   1.000
_cell.length_c   1.000
_cell.angle_alpha   90.00
_cell.angle_beta   90.00
_cell.angle_gamma   90.00
#
_symmetry.space_group_name_H-M   'P 1'
#
loop_
_entity.id
_entity.type
_entity.pdbx_description
1 polymer ?
#
loop_
_entity_poly.entity_id
_entity_poly.type
_entity_poly.pdbx_seq_one_letter_code
_entity_poly.pdbx_strand_id
1 'polypeptide(L)'
;MYTQQELDAIDRKYFAVIVADQYDVTLMSKNTHHVWQLHNVELPDGEVTVVFHKHHASDPYHTHSRSRSLNRAIRDIKSHDQFQLNGRKPVRKR
;
A
#
# COMPACT_ATOMS: atom_id res chain seq x y z
N MET A 1 7.34 -11.82 8.13
CA MET A 1 8.15 -10.71 7.55
C MET A 1 8.14 -10.79 6.03
N TYR A 2 8.33 -9.66 5.39
CA TYR A 2 8.39 -9.62 3.94
C TYR A 2 9.69 -10.24 3.45
N THR A 3 9.61 -11.01 2.36
CA THR A 3 10.80 -11.58 1.72
C THR A 3 11.46 -10.52 0.85
N GLN A 4 12.74 -10.72 0.56
CA GLN A 4 13.45 -9.83 -0.38
C GLN A 4 12.79 -9.84 -1.75
N GLN A 5 12.29 -10.99 -2.19
CA GLN A 5 11.57 -11.12 -3.46
C GLN A 5 10.31 -10.24 -3.49
N GLU A 6 9.54 -10.23 -2.39
CA GLU A 6 8.35 -9.37 -2.28
C GLU A 6 8.74 -7.88 -2.35
N LEU A 7 9.79 -7.49 -1.64
CA LEU A 7 10.28 -6.11 -1.63
C LEU A 7 10.79 -5.69 -3.01
N ASP A 8 11.51 -6.58 -3.69
CA ASP A 8 12.05 -6.32 -5.03
C ASP A 8 10.95 -6.21 -6.08
N ALA A 9 9.81 -6.85 -5.84
CA ALA A 9 8.67 -6.84 -6.76
C ALA A 9 7.83 -5.56 -6.68
N ILE A 10 8.09 -4.67 -5.73
CA ILE A 10 7.36 -3.39 -5.63
C ILE A 10 7.56 -2.59 -6.91
N ASP A 11 6.45 -2.15 -7.51
CA ASP A 11 6.45 -1.42 -8.77
C ASP A 11 6.96 0.02 -8.57
N ARG A 12 8.23 0.24 -8.87
CA ARG A 12 8.90 1.54 -8.70
C ARG A 12 8.58 2.53 -9.81
N LYS A 13 7.89 2.10 -10.85
CA LYS A 13 7.32 3.01 -11.85
C LYS A 13 6.04 3.66 -11.33
N TYR A 14 5.31 2.93 -10.50
CA TYR A 14 4.06 3.41 -9.90
C TYR A 14 4.29 4.14 -8.58
N PHE A 15 5.19 3.62 -7.74
CA PHE A 15 5.45 4.14 -6.40
C PHE A 15 6.84 4.74 -6.26
N ALA A 16 6.92 5.83 -5.49
CA ALA A 16 8.16 6.22 -4.84
C ALA A 16 8.30 5.39 -3.56
N VAL A 17 9.37 4.62 -3.45
CA VAL A 17 9.65 3.81 -2.26
C VAL A 17 10.46 4.65 -1.28
N ILE A 18 9.86 4.97 -0.14
CA ILE A 18 10.48 5.81 0.90
C ILE A 18 11.25 4.95 1.89
N VAL A 19 10.60 3.87 2.36
CA VAL A 19 11.21 2.87 3.25
C VAL A 19 10.78 1.50 2.76
N ALA A 20 11.71 0.55 2.75
CA ALA A 20 11.38 -0.84 2.45
C ALA A 20 12.29 -1.75 3.27
N ASP A 21 11.76 -2.32 4.32
CA ASP A 21 12.43 -3.34 5.11
C ASP A 21 11.51 -4.54 5.34
N GLN A 22 11.96 -5.50 6.12
CA GLN A 22 11.25 -6.77 6.29
C GLN A 22 9.91 -6.65 7.01
N TYR A 23 9.65 -5.56 7.71
CA TYR A 23 8.43 -5.35 8.49
C TYR A 23 7.66 -4.10 8.09
N ASP A 24 8.34 -3.10 7.54
CA ASP A 24 7.73 -1.82 7.22
C ASP A 24 8.09 -1.39 5.81
N VAL A 25 7.06 -1.03 5.06
CA VAL A 25 7.20 -0.46 3.71
C VAL A 25 6.42 0.83 3.67
N THR A 26 7.08 1.92 3.29
CA THR A 26 6.44 3.22 3.10
C THR A 26 6.53 3.60 1.64
N LEU A 27 5.38 3.83 1.02
CA LEU A 27 5.24 4.13 -0.39
C LEU A 27 4.48 5.44 -0.58
N MET A 28 4.79 6.14 -1.66
CA MET A 28 3.95 7.23 -2.16
C MET A 28 3.50 6.89 -3.57
N SER A 29 2.20 6.92 -3.82
CA SER A 29 1.64 6.77 -5.16
C SER A 29 2.02 8.01 -5.99
N LYS A 30 2.70 7.83 -7.11
CA LYS A 30 3.17 8.94 -7.93
C LYS A 30 2.04 9.72 -8.59
N ASN A 31 0.90 9.07 -8.82
CA ASN A 31 -0.26 9.70 -9.48
C ASN A 31 -1.13 10.51 -8.52
N THR A 32 -1.37 10.02 -7.31
CA THR A 32 -2.24 10.69 -6.32
C THR A 32 -1.46 11.47 -5.28
N HIS A 33 -0.18 11.15 -5.08
CA HIS A 33 0.69 11.61 -4.00
C HIS A 33 0.25 11.17 -2.61
N HIS A 34 -0.67 10.22 -2.53
CA HIS A 34 -1.06 9.62 -1.25
C HIS A 34 0.09 8.77 -0.69
N VAL A 35 0.22 8.77 0.62
CA VAL A 35 1.28 8.04 1.31
C VAL A 35 0.68 6.84 2.02
N TRP A 36 1.38 5.69 1.90
CA TRP A 36 0.95 4.40 2.41
C TRP A 36 2.04 3.80 3.26
N GLN A 37 1.67 3.30 4.43
CA GLN A 37 2.56 2.49 5.24
C GLN A 37 1.97 1.09 5.36
N LEU A 38 2.77 0.09 5.03
CA LEU A 38 2.39 -1.32 5.04
C LEU A 38 3.24 -2.02 6.08
N HIS A 39 2.61 -2.40 7.19
CA HIS A 39 3.28 -3.03 8.32
C HIS A 39 2.96 -4.53 8.36
N ASN A 40 4.01 -5.35 8.40
CA ASN A 40 3.87 -6.80 8.53
C ASN A 40 3.66 -7.15 10.00
N VAL A 41 2.60 -7.90 10.29
CA VAL A 41 2.31 -8.44 11.61
C VAL A 41 2.33 -9.95 11.53
N GLU A 42 3.17 -10.58 12.33
CA GLU A 42 3.24 -12.03 12.43
C GLU A 42 2.27 -12.52 13.53
N LEU A 43 1.34 -13.37 13.15
CA LEU A 43 0.34 -13.96 14.03
C LEU A 43 0.59 -15.47 14.17
N PRO A 44 0.05 -16.12 15.21
CA PRO A 44 0.24 -17.57 15.39
C PRO A 44 -0.22 -18.40 14.20
N ASP A 45 -1.24 -17.94 13.48
CA ASP A 45 -1.85 -18.64 12.35
C ASP A 45 -1.47 -18.04 10.97
N GLY A 46 -0.52 -17.13 10.93
CA GLY A 46 -0.03 -16.55 9.68
C GLY A 46 0.35 -15.08 9.80
N GLU A 47 0.63 -14.47 8.67
CA GLU A 47 1.04 -13.07 8.58
C GLU A 47 -0.09 -12.24 7.98
N VAL A 48 -0.19 -10.97 8.42
CA VAL A 48 -1.06 -9.99 7.81
C VAL A 48 -0.27 -8.70 7.54
N THR A 49 -0.69 -7.97 6.52
CA THR A 49 -0.20 -6.62 6.24
C THR A 49 -1.27 -5.63 6.68
N VAL A 50 -0.92 -4.76 7.62
CA VAL A 50 -1.79 -3.66 8.04
C VAL A 50 -1.43 -2.44 7.21
N VAL A 51 -2.43 -1.85 6.56
CA VAL A 51 -2.24 -0.71 5.67
C VAL A 51 -2.72 0.55 6.34
N PHE A 52 -1.82 1.51 6.48
CA PHE A 52 -2.11 2.87 6.96
C PHE A 52 -2.02 3.82 5.78
N HIS A 53 -2.81 4.87 5.81
CA HIS A 53 -2.98 5.78 4.69
C HIS A 53 -3.04 7.22 5.16
N LYS A 54 -2.50 8.14 4.36
CA LYS A 54 -2.70 9.58 4.50
C LYS A 54 -2.67 10.25 3.13
N HIS A 55 -3.43 11.33 2.99
CA HIS A 55 -3.55 12.06 1.72
C HIS A 55 -2.37 13.00 1.48
N HIS A 56 -1.83 13.58 2.54
CA HIS A 56 -0.71 14.52 2.47
C HIS A 56 0.39 14.10 3.44
N ALA A 57 1.63 14.40 3.09
CA ALA A 57 2.78 14.01 3.90
C ALA A 57 2.72 14.57 5.33
N SER A 58 2.07 15.73 5.52
CA SER A 58 1.91 16.37 6.83
C SER A 58 0.76 15.83 7.67
N ASP A 59 -0.13 15.02 7.08
CA ASP A 59 -1.28 14.47 7.79
C ASP A 59 -0.88 13.29 8.67
N PRO A 60 -1.60 13.02 9.76
CA PRO A 60 -1.41 11.78 10.49
C PRO A 60 -1.94 10.59 9.67
N TYR A 61 -1.33 9.42 9.87
CA TYR A 61 -1.84 8.18 9.29
C TYR A 61 -3.14 7.76 9.95
N HIS A 62 -4.02 7.13 9.17
CA HIS A 62 -5.17 6.41 9.69
C HIS A 62 -5.14 4.97 9.15
N THR A 63 -5.73 4.04 9.89
CA THR A 63 -5.82 2.65 9.46
C THR A 63 -6.75 2.57 8.26
N HIS A 64 -6.27 1.97 7.17
CA HIS A 64 -7.04 1.84 5.93
C HIS A 64 -7.62 0.44 5.76
N SER A 65 -6.78 -0.59 5.85
CA SER A 65 -7.21 -1.96 5.59
C SER A 65 -6.19 -2.97 6.12
N ARG A 66 -6.53 -4.26 5.95
CA ARG A 66 -5.61 -5.37 6.20
C ARG A 66 -5.61 -6.26 4.96
N SER A 67 -4.47 -6.85 4.68
CA SER A 67 -4.29 -7.78 3.58
C SER A 67 -3.46 -8.98 4.01
N ARG A 68 -3.62 -10.10 3.30
CA ARG A 68 -2.87 -11.32 3.60
C ARG A 68 -1.45 -11.28 3.10
N SER A 69 -1.14 -10.40 2.16
CA SER A 69 0.20 -10.28 1.58
C SER A 69 0.49 -8.87 1.13
N LEU A 70 1.78 -8.57 0.95
CA LEU A 70 2.24 -7.29 0.42
C LEU A 70 1.70 -7.05 -0.99
N ASN A 71 1.74 -8.07 -1.86
CA ASN A 71 1.25 -7.95 -3.23
C ASN A 71 -0.24 -7.63 -3.28
N ARG A 72 -1.04 -8.25 -2.42
CA ARG A 72 -2.47 -7.99 -2.35
C ARG A 72 -2.75 -6.59 -1.84
N ALA A 73 -2.01 -6.12 -0.83
CA ALA A 73 -2.12 -4.76 -0.31
C ALA A 73 -1.81 -3.73 -1.41
N ILE A 74 -0.75 -3.95 -2.19
CA ILE A 74 -0.36 -3.06 -3.29
C ILE A 74 -1.44 -3.03 -4.37
N ARG A 75 -2.05 -4.16 -4.70
CA ARG A 75 -3.16 -4.23 -5.65
C ARG A 75 -4.35 -3.40 -5.18
N ASP A 76 -4.68 -3.49 -3.90
CA ASP A 76 -5.78 -2.74 -3.30
C ASP A 76 -5.47 -1.24 -3.30
N ILE A 77 -4.23 -0.85 -3.05
CA ILE A 77 -3.78 0.55 -3.14
C ILE A 77 -3.98 1.09 -4.55
N LYS A 78 -3.58 0.34 -5.58
CA LYS A 78 -3.74 0.76 -6.97
C LYS A 78 -5.21 0.95 -7.32
N SER A 79 -6.09 0.07 -6.84
CA SER A 79 -7.53 0.20 -7.02
C SER A 79 -8.09 1.45 -6.34
N HIS A 80 -7.61 1.73 -5.12
CA HIS A 80 -8.01 2.92 -4.37
C HIS A 80 -7.56 4.20 -5.09
N ASP A 81 -6.35 4.22 -5.62
CA ASP A 81 -5.84 5.35 -6.41
C ASP A 81 -6.70 5.60 -7.64
N GLN A 82 -7.09 4.54 -8.35
CA GLN A 82 -8.00 4.67 -9.50
C GLN A 82 -9.36 5.23 -9.10
N PHE A 83 -9.89 4.81 -7.97
CA PHE A 83 -11.12 5.34 -7.43
C PHE A 83 -11.01 6.85 -7.15
N GLN A 84 -9.90 7.30 -6.57
CA GLN A 84 -9.63 8.72 -6.32
C GLN A 84 -9.49 9.51 -7.62
N LEU A 85 -8.73 8.98 -8.59
CA LEU A 85 -8.53 9.63 -9.89
C LEU A 85 -9.81 9.71 -10.72
N ASN A 86 -10.74 8.78 -10.50
CA ASN A 86 -12.05 8.75 -11.18
C ASN A 86 -13.11 9.58 -10.45
N GLY A 87 -12.71 10.55 -9.64
CA GLY A 87 -13.63 11.43 -8.91
C GLY A 87 -14.43 10.71 -7.85
N ARG A 88 -13.86 9.66 -7.24
CA ARG A 88 -14.50 8.81 -6.23
C ARG A 88 -15.71 8.04 -6.76
N LYS A 89 -15.70 7.72 -8.04
CA LYS A 89 -16.70 6.84 -8.66
C LYS A 89 -16.08 5.48 -8.93
N PRO A 90 -16.83 4.38 -8.82
CA PRO A 90 -16.31 3.05 -9.16
C PRO A 90 -15.79 3.00 -10.59
N VAL A 91 -14.67 2.31 -10.81
CA VAL A 91 -14.14 2.06 -12.13
C VAL A 91 -15.04 1.04 -12.83
N ARG A 92 -15.60 1.41 -13.99
CA ARG A 92 -16.42 0.48 -14.77
C ARG A 92 -15.53 -0.47 -15.55
N LYS A 93 -15.79 -1.76 -15.39
CA LYS A 93 -15.21 -2.78 -16.26
C LYS A 93 -16.01 -2.80 -17.57
N ARG A 94 -15.29 -2.76 -18.66
CA ARG A 94 -15.88 -2.93 -19.99
C ARG A 94 -15.62 -4.35 -20.48
#